data_0d277160a7374a519a2cd3bddfdb2d6e
#
_entry.id   0d277160a7374a519a2cd3bddfdb2d6e
#
_cell.length_a   1.000
_cell.length_b   1.000
_cell.length_c   1.000
_cell.angle_alpha   90.00
_cell.angle_beta   90.00
_cell.angle_gamma   90.00
#
_symmetry.space_group_name_H-M   'P 1'
#
loop_
_entity.id
_entity.type
_entity.pdbx_description
1 polymer ?
#
loop_
_entity_poly.entity_id
_entity_poly.type
_entity_poly.pdbx_seq_one_letter_code
_entity_poly.pdbx_strand_id
1 'polypeptide(L)'
;PKFVAAPDQVKRGQWFDVTVSVGAGGDHPSLTEHHVRYIALYLNTAEIARVYLHPVFSFPRVTFTIALDEGGMLRAIAEPTHSAGWEASKKITVVP
;
A
#
# COMPACT_ATOMS: atom_id res chain seq x y z
N PRO A 1 7.28 3.94 1.15
CA PRO A 1 6.76 2.66 0.67
C PRO A 1 7.10 2.45 -0.80
N LYS A 2 6.98 1.21 -1.22
CA LYS A 2 7.07 0.88 -2.64
C LYS A 2 6.11 -0.26 -2.95
N PHE A 3 5.66 -0.30 -4.19
CA PHE A 3 4.93 -1.44 -4.70
C PHE A 3 5.93 -2.55 -5.02
N VAL A 4 5.86 -3.65 -4.27
CA VAL A 4 6.70 -4.83 -4.50
C VAL A 4 6.12 -5.65 -5.65
N ALA A 5 4.79 -5.79 -5.66
CA ALA A 5 4.07 -6.49 -6.72
C ALA A 5 2.74 -5.79 -6.94
N ALA A 6 2.50 -5.35 -8.18
CA ALA A 6 1.22 -4.77 -8.60
C ALA A 6 1.14 -4.86 -10.12
N PRO A 7 0.00 -5.27 -10.68
CA PRO A 7 -0.15 -5.36 -12.13
C PRO A 7 -0.27 -3.96 -12.76
N ASP A 8 0.10 -3.84 -14.03
CA ASP A 8 -0.10 -2.61 -14.81
C ASP A 8 -1.52 -2.53 -15.35
N GLN A 9 -2.16 -3.66 -15.58
CA GLN A 9 -3.47 -3.76 -16.19
C GLN A 9 -4.26 -4.91 -15.58
N VAL A 10 -5.53 -4.67 -15.30
CA VAL A 10 -6.45 -5.67 -14.77
C VAL A 10 -7.80 -5.57 -15.49
N LYS A 11 -8.59 -6.63 -15.38
CA LYS A 11 -9.98 -6.61 -15.85
C LYS A 11 -10.87 -5.97 -14.79
N ARG A 12 -11.90 -5.28 -15.25
CA ARG A 12 -12.91 -4.68 -14.36
C ARG A 12 -13.53 -5.74 -13.48
N GLY A 13 -13.55 -5.47 -12.17
CA GLY A 13 -14.18 -6.35 -11.19
C GLY A 13 -13.40 -7.62 -10.85
N GLN A 14 -12.26 -7.85 -11.46
CA GLN A 14 -11.43 -9.02 -11.18
C GLN A 14 -10.59 -8.78 -9.92
N TRP A 15 -10.59 -9.73 -9.01
CA TRP A 15 -9.74 -9.68 -7.82
C TRP A 15 -8.27 -9.82 -8.21
N PHE A 16 -7.42 -9.00 -7.63
CA PHE A 16 -5.97 -9.09 -7.83
C PHE A 16 -5.25 -8.60 -6.58
N ASP A 17 -3.98 -8.99 -6.47
CA ASP A 17 -3.16 -8.67 -5.30
C ASP A 17 -2.24 -7.49 -5.57
N VAL A 18 -2.08 -6.66 -4.54
CA VAL A 18 -1.13 -5.56 -4.52
C VAL A 18 -0.31 -5.69 -3.25
N THR A 19 1.00 -5.80 -3.38
CA THR A 19 1.90 -5.89 -2.24
C THR A 19 2.69 -4.60 -2.08
N VAL A 20 2.65 -4.05 -0.87
CA VAL A 20 3.34 -2.81 -0.51
C VAL A 20 4.33 -3.11 0.61
N SER A 21 5.54 -2.61 0.49
CA SER A 21 6.56 -2.72 1.52
C SER A 21 7.11 -1.35 1.87
N VAL A 22 7.45 -1.16 3.14
CA VAL A 22 8.08 0.05 3.64
C VAL A 22 9.50 -0.27 4.08
N GLY A 23 10.45 0.56 3.67
CA GLY A 23 11.85 0.37 3.97
C GLY A 23 12.67 0.25 2.69
N ALA A 24 13.73 1.04 2.58
CA ALA A 24 14.57 1.10 1.39
C ALA A 24 15.76 0.15 1.57
N GLY A 25 15.69 -1.01 0.94
CA GLY A 25 16.79 -1.98 0.98
C GLY A 25 16.97 -2.65 2.33
N GLY A 26 16.05 -2.46 3.24
CA GLY A 26 16.07 -3.02 4.57
C GLY A 26 14.76 -2.76 5.26
N ASP A 27 14.65 -3.21 6.47
CA ASP A 27 13.43 -3.12 7.22
C ASP A 27 13.33 -1.78 7.93
N HIS A 28 12.15 -1.18 7.89
CA HIS A 28 11.86 -0.07 8.78
C HIS A 28 11.77 -0.63 10.19
N PRO A 29 12.36 0.04 11.20
CA PRO A 29 12.24 -0.43 12.58
C PRO A 29 10.80 -0.58 13.02
N SER A 30 10.51 -1.65 13.73
CA SER A 30 9.18 -1.91 14.29
C SER A 30 9.28 -1.93 15.81
N LEU A 31 9.41 -0.74 16.38
CA LEU A 31 9.51 -0.53 17.83
C LEU A 31 8.29 0.28 18.28
N THR A 32 8.01 0.26 19.59
CA THR A 32 6.87 0.99 20.14
C THR A 32 6.88 2.48 19.76
N GLU A 33 8.05 3.09 19.72
CA GLU A 33 8.23 4.52 19.43
C GLU A 33 8.50 4.80 17.95
N HIS A 34 8.99 3.80 17.22
CA HIS A 34 9.34 3.92 15.81
C HIS A 34 8.76 2.74 15.05
N HIS A 35 7.60 2.94 14.44
CA HIS A 35 6.99 1.91 13.61
C HIS A 35 6.10 2.57 12.55
N VAL A 36 5.72 1.79 11.56
CA VAL A 36 4.71 2.18 10.59
C VAL A 36 3.35 1.88 11.23
N ARG A 37 2.53 2.91 11.44
CA ARG A 37 1.23 2.78 12.10
C ARG A 37 0.22 2.08 11.22
N TYR A 38 0.18 2.46 9.94
CA TYR A 38 -0.73 1.85 8.97
C TYR A 38 -0.18 2.02 7.56
N ILE A 39 -0.69 1.17 6.68
CA ILE A 39 -0.50 1.30 5.23
C ILE A 39 -1.89 1.40 4.61
N ALA A 40 -2.11 2.44 3.83
CA ALA A 40 -3.38 2.68 3.15
C ALA A 40 -3.17 2.65 1.64
N LEU A 41 -4.18 2.15 0.94
CA LEU A 41 -4.18 2.10 -0.52
C LEU A 41 -5.31 2.97 -1.04
N TYR A 42 -4.99 3.84 -2.00
CA TYR A 42 -5.94 4.75 -2.63
C TYR A 42 -5.99 4.50 -4.13
N LEU A 43 -7.15 4.70 -4.72
CA LEU A 43 -7.28 4.87 -6.16
C LEU A 43 -7.65 6.33 -6.38
N ASN A 44 -6.75 7.08 -7.02
CA ASN A 44 -6.87 8.53 -7.15
C ASN A 44 -7.01 9.16 -5.75
N THR A 45 -8.15 9.74 -5.41
CA THR A 45 -8.39 10.36 -4.10
C THR A 45 -9.21 9.49 -3.15
N ALA A 46 -9.67 8.32 -3.59
CA ALA A 46 -10.52 7.45 -2.80
C ALA A 46 -9.70 6.39 -2.07
N GLU A 47 -9.83 6.33 -0.77
CA GLU A 47 -9.22 5.23 0.00
C GLU A 47 -9.99 3.95 -0.26
N ILE A 48 -9.28 2.88 -0.64
CA ILE A 48 -9.90 1.60 -0.97
C ILE A 48 -9.51 0.48 0.00
N ALA A 49 -8.42 0.64 0.75
CA ALA A 49 -8.01 -0.35 1.73
C ALA A 49 -7.08 0.29 2.75
N ARG A 50 -7.08 -0.24 3.98
CA ARG A 50 -6.17 0.23 5.03
C ARG A 50 -5.91 -0.90 6.00
N VAL A 51 -4.66 -1.02 6.45
CA VAL A 51 -4.29 -1.96 7.50
C VAL A 51 -3.48 -1.24 8.57
N TYR A 52 -3.82 -1.45 9.82
CA TYR A 52 -3.05 -0.97 10.95
C TYR A 52 -2.07 -2.04 11.38
N LEU A 53 -0.86 -1.62 11.74
CA LEU A 53 0.21 -2.53 12.11
C LEU A 53 0.49 -2.47 13.60
N HIS A 54 0.76 -3.62 14.19
CA HIS A 54 1.19 -3.71 15.59
C HIS A 54 2.65 -3.25 15.67
N PRO A 55 3.01 -2.39 16.65
CA PRO A 55 4.34 -1.78 16.68
C PRO A 55 5.51 -2.76 16.73
N VAL A 56 5.35 -3.93 17.32
CA VAL A 56 6.47 -4.87 17.49
C VAL A 56 6.33 -6.11 16.63
N PHE A 57 5.10 -6.58 16.45
CA PHE A 57 4.85 -7.89 15.85
C PHE A 57 4.48 -7.87 14.37
N SER A 58 4.24 -6.69 13.79
CA SER A 58 3.88 -6.60 12.39
C SER A 58 5.04 -6.07 11.56
N PHE A 59 5.41 -6.82 10.54
CA PHE A 59 6.38 -6.39 9.55
C PHE A 59 5.69 -5.45 8.56
N PRO A 60 6.31 -4.32 8.16
CA PRO A 60 5.65 -3.35 7.29
C PRO A 60 5.64 -3.78 5.81
N ARG A 61 5.08 -4.92 5.54
CA ARG A 61 4.81 -5.44 4.21
C ARG A 61 3.44 -6.09 4.24
N VAL A 62 2.56 -5.63 3.36
CA VAL A 62 1.18 -6.12 3.31
C VAL A 62 0.76 -6.40 1.88
N THR A 63 -0.11 -7.37 1.72
CA THR A 63 -0.74 -7.68 0.44
C THR A 63 -2.24 -7.41 0.58
N PHE A 64 -2.74 -6.53 -0.28
CA PHE A 64 -4.18 -6.27 -0.39
C PHE A 64 -4.73 -7.04 -1.57
N THR A 65 -5.88 -7.66 -1.41
CA THR A 65 -6.63 -8.23 -2.52
C THR A 65 -7.80 -7.30 -2.81
N ILE A 66 -7.81 -6.72 -4.00
CA ILE A 66 -8.77 -5.68 -4.39
C ILE A 66 -9.35 -5.95 -5.77
N ALA A 67 -10.42 -5.24 -6.09
CA ALA A 67 -10.99 -5.21 -7.43
C ALA A 67 -11.35 -3.76 -7.76
N LEU A 68 -11.18 -3.36 -9.01
CA LEU A 68 -11.40 -1.99 -9.45
C LEU A 68 -12.44 -1.92 -10.56
N ASP A 69 -13.23 -0.84 -10.55
CA ASP A 69 -14.18 -0.54 -11.63
C ASP A 69 -13.57 0.36 -12.69
N GLU A 70 -12.57 1.16 -12.31
CA GLU A 70 -11.92 2.11 -13.20
C GLU A 70 -10.42 2.17 -12.91
N GLY A 71 -9.65 2.58 -13.87
CA GLY A 71 -8.22 2.80 -13.74
C GLY A 71 -7.89 4.18 -13.17
N GLY A 72 -6.62 4.39 -12.91
CA GLY A 72 -6.11 5.65 -12.39
C GLY A 72 -4.78 5.47 -11.72
N MET A 73 -4.50 6.33 -10.74
CA MET A 73 -3.29 6.24 -9.93
C MET A 73 -3.58 5.46 -8.67
N LEU A 74 -2.95 4.30 -8.57
CA LEU A 74 -2.93 3.52 -7.35
C LEU A 74 -1.85 4.14 -6.45
N ARG A 75 -2.23 4.53 -5.24
CA ARG A 75 -1.34 5.23 -4.32
C ARG A 75 -1.27 4.48 -3.01
N ALA A 76 -0.05 4.18 -2.56
CA ALA A 76 0.20 3.56 -1.27
C ALA A 76 0.77 4.60 -0.33
N ILE A 77 0.15 4.76 0.83
CA ILE A 77 0.57 5.71 1.86
C ILE A 77 0.94 4.92 3.11
N ALA A 78 2.15 5.16 3.60
CA ALA A 78 2.60 4.61 4.87
C ALA A 78 2.71 5.75 5.86
N GLU A 79 2.10 5.58 7.03
CA GLU A 79 2.12 6.58 8.10
C GLU A 79 3.01 6.12 9.24
N PRO A 80 4.23 6.68 9.37
CA PRO A 80 5.09 6.36 10.49
C PRO A 80 4.73 7.17 11.72
N THR A 81 5.25 6.75 12.88
CA THR A 81 4.98 7.44 14.15
C THR A 81 5.81 8.70 14.33
N HIS A 82 6.92 8.83 13.61
CA HIS A 82 7.95 9.84 13.90
C HIS A 82 8.16 10.88 12.82
N SER A 83 7.41 10.81 11.74
CA SER A 83 7.52 11.77 10.63
C SER A 83 6.22 11.84 9.84
N ALA A 84 6.21 12.70 8.82
CA ALA A 84 5.09 12.77 7.90
C ALA A 84 4.98 11.47 7.09
N GLY A 85 3.80 11.19 6.57
CA GLY A 85 3.56 10.01 5.75
C GLY A 85 4.37 9.99 4.46
N TRP A 86 4.60 8.79 3.95
CA TRP A 86 5.29 8.55 2.69
C TRP A 86 4.30 7.99 1.68
N GLU A 87 4.52 8.33 0.41
CA GLU A 87 3.64 7.89 -0.67
C GLU A 87 4.43 7.29 -1.82
N ALA A 88 3.89 6.23 -2.41
CA ALA A 88 4.32 5.69 -3.70
C ALA A 88 3.09 5.63 -4.62
N SER A 89 3.28 5.86 -5.90
CA SER A 89 2.19 5.87 -6.87
C SER A 89 2.52 4.99 -8.07
N LYS A 90 1.50 4.36 -8.62
CA LYS A 90 1.61 3.54 -9.81
C LYS A 90 0.33 3.66 -10.64
N LYS A 91 0.48 3.90 -11.93
CA LYS A 91 -0.66 3.91 -12.83
C LYS A 91 -1.18 2.50 -13.04
N ILE A 92 -2.50 2.33 -12.98
CA ILE A 92 -3.14 1.05 -13.29
C ILE A 92 -4.25 1.27 -14.31
N THR A 93 -4.30 0.39 -15.30
CA THR A 93 -5.30 0.41 -16.36
C THR A 93 -6.33 -0.68 -16.09
N VAL A 94 -7.59 -0.35 -16.23
CA VAL A 94 -8.70 -1.30 -16.11
C VAL A 94 -9.35 -1.48 -17.46
N VAL A 95 -9.43 -2.72 -17.94
CA VAL A 95 -10.05 -3.07 -19.22
C VAL A 95 -11.37 -3.79 -18.99
N PRO A 96 -12.29 -3.75 -19.99
CA PRO A 96 -13.58 -4.43 -19.89
C PRO A 96 -13.48 -5.92 -19.67
#